data_9d7c8853ec18ab15f797480ffe3d9738
#
_entry.id   9d7c8853ec18ab15f797480ffe3d9738
#
_cell.length_a   1.000
_cell.length_b   1.000
_cell.length_c   1.000
_cell.angle_alpha   90.00
_cell.angle_beta   90.00
_cell.angle_gamma   90.00
#
_symmetry.space_group_name_H-M   'P 1'
#
loop_
_entity.id
_entity.type
_entity.pdbx_description
1 polymer ?
#
loop_
_entity_poly.entity_id
_entity_poly.type
_entity_poly.pdbx_seq_one_letter_code
_entity_poly.pdbx_strand_id
1 'polypeptide(L)'
;WGSNLYYHYAANHGIHPTFVQSLLQDKRYDNQQALGALEFLADKDSSAYSIDVMRRAIYGNQKNVEGAWDATDWLKNKEVLIVAGGPSVKKYKEGILQYIEKVKPAVLFLNINYYLPNSIATATIVSHETRALFDAQEYRNLGHPIILPLSRIGVLIKDQLKDLEILDYGLTL
;
A
#
# COMPACT_ATOMS: atom_id res chain seq x y z
N TRP A 1 25.57 -8.43 -10.31
CA TRP A 1 25.80 -9.50 -9.31
C TRP A 1 24.82 -9.38 -8.13
N GLY A 2 24.51 -8.17 -7.64
CA GLY A 2 23.66 -7.98 -6.47
C GLY A 2 22.21 -8.48 -6.63
N SER A 3 21.56 -8.17 -7.75
CA SER A 3 20.13 -8.52 -7.94
C SER A 3 19.86 -10.04 -7.94
N ASN A 4 20.75 -10.85 -8.49
CA ASN A 4 20.58 -12.30 -8.52
C ASN A 4 20.58 -12.94 -7.12
N LEU A 5 21.32 -12.35 -6.17
CA LEU A 5 21.39 -12.84 -4.80
C LEU A 5 20.01 -12.74 -4.12
N TYR A 6 19.31 -11.63 -4.30
CA TYR A 6 17.98 -11.42 -3.73
C TYR A 6 16.95 -12.39 -4.31
N TYR A 7 17.02 -12.67 -5.63
CA TYR A 7 16.13 -13.65 -6.26
C TYR A 7 16.42 -15.08 -5.77
N HIS A 8 17.70 -15.43 -5.59
CA HIS A 8 18.08 -16.74 -5.02
C HIS A 8 17.59 -16.89 -3.58
N TYR A 9 17.78 -15.87 -2.75
CA TYR A 9 17.29 -15.88 -1.38
C TYR A 9 15.76 -16.06 -1.34
N ALA A 10 15.06 -15.24 -2.11
CA ALA A 10 13.60 -15.30 -2.19
C ALA A 10 13.09 -16.68 -2.65
N ALA A 11 13.72 -17.27 -3.67
CA ALA A 11 13.34 -18.60 -4.17
C ALA A 11 13.52 -19.68 -3.12
N ASN A 12 14.63 -19.63 -2.35
CA ASN A 12 14.91 -20.61 -1.30
C ASN A 12 13.94 -20.51 -0.11
N HIS A 13 13.31 -19.37 0.07
CA HIS A 13 12.35 -19.10 1.16
C HIS A 13 10.91 -19.02 0.68
N GLY A 14 10.61 -19.43 -0.56
CA GLY A 14 9.26 -19.42 -1.12
C GLY A 14 8.67 -18.01 -1.36
N ILE A 15 9.51 -16.98 -1.36
CA ILE A 15 9.09 -15.60 -1.62
C ILE A 15 8.93 -15.39 -3.13
N HIS A 16 7.79 -14.87 -3.55
CA HIS A 16 7.52 -14.69 -4.97
C HIS A 16 8.43 -13.63 -5.62
N PRO A 17 8.98 -13.87 -6.82
CA PRO A 17 9.91 -12.96 -7.51
C PRO A 17 9.40 -11.53 -7.70
N THR A 18 8.09 -11.31 -7.81
CA THR A 18 7.53 -9.96 -7.92
C THR A 18 7.76 -9.10 -6.69
N PHE A 19 7.88 -9.68 -5.50
CA PHE A 19 8.28 -8.94 -4.30
C PHE A 19 9.70 -8.40 -4.44
N VAL A 20 10.62 -9.26 -4.86
CA VAL A 20 12.03 -8.87 -5.11
C VAL A 20 12.08 -7.78 -6.16
N GLN A 21 11.38 -7.96 -7.26
CA GLN A 21 11.34 -6.97 -8.34
C GLN A 21 10.83 -5.61 -7.85
N SER A 22 9.74 -5.61 -7.08
CA SER A 22 9.17 -4.37 -6.51
C SER A 22 10.15 -3.67 -5.57
N LEU A 23 10.85 -4.42 -4.72
CA LEU A 23 11.87 -3.89 -3.82
C LEU A 23 13.05 -3.27 -4.56
N LEU A 24 13.61 -4.01 -5.54
CA LEU A 24 14.82 -3.58 -6.26
C LEU A 24 14.55 -2.44 -7.25
N GLN A 25 13.32 -2.30 -7.74
CA GLN A 25 12.92 -1.19 -8.61
C GLN A 25 12.61 0.09 -7.84
N ASP A 26 12.29 -0.04 -6.56
CA ASP A 26 11.95 1.11 -5.73
C ASP A 26 13.22 1.74 -5.13
N LYS A 27 13.64 2.86 -5.71
CA LYS A 27 14.83 3.58 -5.30
C LYS A 27 14.78 4.19 -3.88
N ARG A 28 13.64 4.05 -3.19
CA ARG A 28 13.47 4.51 -1.80
C ARG A 28 14.11 3.55 -0.81
N TYR A 29 14.29 2.29 -1.20
CA TYR A 29 14.89 1.27 -0.35
C TYR A 29 16.36 1.08 -0.73
N ASP A 30 17.23 1.14 0.27
CA ASP A 30 18.61 0.71 0.11
C ASP A 30 18.72 -0.83 0.18
N ASN A 31 19.90 -1.34 -0.10
CA ASN A 31 20.14 -2.78 -0.12
C ASN A 31 19.91 -3.44 1.26
N GLN A 32 20.16 -2.72 2.34
CA GLN A 32 20.00 -3.25 3.69
C GLN A 32 18.52 -3.33 4.07
N GLN A 33 17.74 -2.33 3.72
CA GLN A 33 16.29 -2.33 3.89
C GLN A 33 15.61 -3.43 3.06
N ALA A 34 16.05 -3.60 1.79
CA ALA A 34 15.55 -4.66 0.94
C ALA A 34 15.87 -6.07 1.50
N LEU A 35 17.08 -6.28 2.00
CA LEU A 35 17.48 -7.54 2.64
C LEU A 35 16.67 -7.79 3.91
N GLY A 36 16.56 -6.81 4.80
CA GLY A 36 15.76 -6.93 6.03
C GLY A 36 14.30 -7.25 5.78
N ALA A 37 13.72 -6.71 4.71
CA ALA A 37 12.36 -7.05 4.30
C ALA A 37 12.24 -8.50 3.82
N LEU A 38 13.22 -9.01 3.05
CA LEU A 38 13.23 -10.41 2.62
C LEU A 38 13.47 -11.37 3.80
N GLU A 39 14.35 -11.03 4.72
CA GLU A 39 14.58 -11.80 5.95
C GLU A 39 13.31 -11.87 6.80
N PHE A 40 12.63 -10.74 6.98
CA PHE A 40 11.34 -10.70 7.69
C PHE A 40 10.31 -11.63 7.04
N LEU A 41 10.23 -11.65 5.70
CA LEU A 41 9.30 -12.52 4.97
C LEU A 41 9.73 -13.99 5.05
N ALA A 42 11.03 -14.28 5.05
CA ALA A 42 11.57 -15.63 5.13
C ALA A 42 11.31 -16.32 6.47
N ASP A 43 11.29 -15.54 7.56
CA ASP A 43 10.97 -16.02 8.91
C ASP A 43 9.50 -16.43 9.10
N LYS A 44 8.67 -16.15 8.10
CA LYS A 44 7.24 -16.39 8.17
C LYS A 44 6.85 -17.58 7.30
N ASP A 45 5.69 -18.14 7.59
CA ASP A 45 5.14 -19.20 6.76
C ASP A 45 5.02 -18.70 5.31
N SER A 46 5.93 -19.19 4.46
CA SER A 46 6.02 -18.78 3.05
C SER A 46 4.73 -19.07 2.27
N SER A 47 3.90 -20.00 2.77
CA SER A 47 2.60 -20.28 2.16
C SER A 47 1.66 -19.08 2.18
N ALA A 48 1.78 -18.21 3.17
CA ALA A 48 0.97 -16.98 3.27
C ALA A 48 1.27 -15.96 2.15
N TYR A 49 2.44 -16.07 1.51
CA TYR A 49 2.90 -15.16 0.45
C TYR A 49 3.06 -15.83 -0.91
N SER A 50 2.66 -17.10 -1.02
CA SER A 50 2.73 -17.79 -2.31
C SER A 50 1.74 -17.18 -3.30
N ILE A 51 2.13 -17.12 -4.59
CA ILE A 51 1.25 -16.61 -5.63
C ILE A 51 -0.04 -17.43 -5.76
N ASP A 52 0.01 -18.71 -5.38
CA ASP A 52 -1.16 -19.58 -5.41
C ASP A 52 -2.13 -19.28 -4.27
N VAL A 53 -1.63 -18.83 -3.12
CA VAL A 53 -2.47 -18.30 -2.04
C VAL A 53 -3.07 -16.96 -2.47
N MET A 54 -2.27 -16.08 -3.06
CA MET A 54 -2.76 -14.80 -3.59
C MET A 54 -3.76 -15.00 -4.74
N ARG A 55 -3.47 -15.91 -5.69
CA ARG A 55 -4.43 -16.26 -6.75
C ARG A 55 -5.70 -16.87 -6.21
N ARG A 56 -5.62 -17.77 -5.25
CA ARG A 56 -6.80 -18.33 -4.58
C ARG A 56 -7.57 -17.29 -3.79
N ALA A 57 -6.89 -16.32 -3.20
CA ALA A 57 -7.52 -15.18 -2.55
C ALA A 57 -8.24 -14.27 -3.54
N ILE A 58 -7.67 -14.03 -4.73
CA ILE A 58 -8.22 -13.11 -5.74
C ILE A 58 -9.25 -13.80 -6.64
N TYR A 59 -8.98 -15.05 -7.06
CA TYR A 59 -9.76 -15.75 -8.10
C TYR A 59 -10.44 -17.04 -7.63
N GLY A 60 -10.18 -17.51 -6.41
CA GLY A 60 -10.71 -18.76 -5.91
C GLY A 60 -12.07 -18.61 -5.24
N ASN A 61 -12.65 -19.74 -4.81
CA ASN A 61 -13.96 -19.87 -4.14
C ASN A 61 -14.08 -19.10 -2.79
N GLN A 62 -13.36 -18.02 -2.61
CA GLN A 62 -13.51 -17.24 -1.38
C GLN A 62 -14.79 -16.44 -1.44
N LYS A 63 -15.57 -16.55 -0.38
CA LYS A 63 -16.70 -15.67 -0.14
C LYS A 63 -16.24 -14.22 -0.22
N ASN A 64 -17.09 -13.36 -0.77
CA ASN A 64 -16.89 -11.92 -0.65
C ASN A 64 -16.54 -11.57 0.79
N VAL A 65 -15.45 -10.84 0.97
CA VAL A 65 -15.04 -10.36 2.30
C VAL A 65 -15.50 -8.92 2.41
N GLU A 66 -16.55 -8.74 3.20
CA GLU A 66 -17.02 -7.39 3.53
C GLU A 66 -15.97 -6.70 4.42
N GLY A 67 -15.68 -5.45 4.11
CA GLY A 67 -14.87 -4.61 4.98
C GLY A 67 -15.66 -4.12 6.17
N ALA A 68 -14.97 -3.68 7.19
CA ALA A 68 -15.59 -3.10 8.38
C ALA A 68 -16.05 -1.64 8.19
N TRP A 69 -15.72 -1.03 7.04
CA TRP A 69 -15.99 0.37 6.75
C TRP A 69 -17.07 0.53 5.68
N ASP A 70 -18.11 1.30 6.03
CA ASP A 70 -19.12 1.75 5.09
C ASP A 70 -18.75 3.13 4.52
N ALA A 71 -18.48 3.15 3.22
CA ALA A 71 -18.09 4.35 2.48
C ALA A 71 -19.29 5.14 1.91
N THR A 72 -20.53 4.66 2.07
CA THR A 72 -21.72 5.13 1.31
C THR A 72 -21.91 6.64 1.38
N ASP A 73 -21.71 7.24 2.54
CA ASP A 73 -21.89 8.68 2.75
C ASP A 73 -20.58 9.46 2.97
N TRP A 74 -19.44 8.79 2.99
CA TRP A 74 -18.15 9.38 3.38
C TRP A 74 -17.74 10.58 2.51
N LEU A 75 -17.89 10.47 1.19
CA LEU A 75 -17.58 11.54 0.22
C LEU A 75 -18.82 12.02 -0.55
N LYS A 76 -20.01 11.76 -0.03
CA LYS A 76 -21.27 12.13 -0.67
C LYS A 76 -21.31 13.65 -0.91
N ASN A 77 -21.61 14.02 -2.15
CA ASN A 77 -21.69 15.41 -2.60
C ASN A 77 -20.37 16.20 -2.48
N LYS A 78 -19.24 15.52 -2.33
CA LYS A 78 -17.92 16.17 -2.36
C LYS A 78 -17.23 15.96 -3.70
N GLU A 79 -16.55 16.97 -4.19
CA GLU A 79 -15.59 16.80 -5.26
C GLU A 79 -14.38 16.01 -4.74
N VAL A 80 -13.88 15.06 -5.52
CA VAL A 80 -12.77 14.19 -5.12
C VAL A 80 -11.62 14.38 -6.09
N LEU A 81 -10.44 14.68 -5.54
CA LEU A 81 -9.19 14.74 -6.28
C LEU A 81 -8.32 13.54 -5.91
N ILE A 82 -8.07 12.66 -6.88
CA ILE A 82 -7.17 11.52 -6.70
C ILE A 82 -5.79 11.89 -7.23
N VAL A 83 -4.77 11.77 -6.39
CA VAL A 83 -3.38 12.11 -6.73
C VAL A 83 -2.49 10.89 -6.60
N ALA A 84 -1.95 10.42 -7.72
CA ALA A 84 -0.94 9.36 -7.74
C ALA A 84 0.48 9.93 -7.53
N GLY A 85 1.43 9.10 -7.06
CA GLY A 85 2.80 9.51 -6.75
C GLY A 85 3.75 9.66 -7.94
N GLY A 86 3.25 9.92 -9.16
CA GLY A 86 4.06 10.04 -10.36
C GLY A 86 4.84 11.37 -10.46
N PRO A 87 5.90 11.44 -11.30
CA PRO A 87 6.75 12.63 -11.45
C PRO A 87 6.01 13.86 -11.98
N SER A 88 4.86 13.68 -12.63
CA SER A 88 3.99 14.79 -13.07
C SER A 88 3.46 15.61 -11.89
N VAL A 89 3.24 15.00 -10.72
CA VAL A 89 2.83 15.72 -9.50
C VAL A 89 3.89 16.72 -9.10
N LYS A 90 5.17 16.34 -9.16
CA LYS A 90 6.27 17.27 -8.90
C LYS A 90 6.25 18.45 -9.86
N LYS A 91 6.03 18.17 -11.16
CA LYS A 91 6.01 19.20 -12.21
C LYS A 91 4.86 20.20 -12.05
N TYR A 92 3.69 19.72 -11.64
CA TYR A 92 2.47 20.55 -11.56
C TYR A 92 2.04 20.85 -10.12
N LYS A 93 2.95 20.70 -9.17
CA LYS A 93 2.69 20.85 -7.73
C LYS A 93 1.92 22.13 -7.39
N GLU A 94 2.40 23.25 -7.87
CA GLU A 94 1.79 24.57 -7.57
C GLU A 94 0.36 24.68 -8.09
N GLY A 95 0.10 24.24 -9.32
CA GLY A 95 -1.25 24.22 -9.87
C GLY A 95 -2.20 23.30 -9.11
N ILE A 96 -1.70 22.14 -8.66
CA ILE A 96 -2.48 21.23 -7.84
C ILE A 96 -2.84 21.88 -6.50
N LEU A 97 -1.89 22.52 -5.83
CA LEU A 97 -2.13 23.19 -4.55
C LEU A 97 -3.11 24.35 -4.69
N GLN A 98 -2.98 25.17 -5.74
CA GLN A 98 -3.93 26.25 -6.04
C GLN A 98 -5.35 25.73 -6.31
N TYR A 99 -5.46 24.63 -7.03
CA TYR A 99 -6.75 23.97 -7.27
C TYR A 99 -7.36 23.50 -5.94
N ILE A 100 -6.58 22.81 -5.10
CA ILE A 100 -7.04 22.33 -3.79
C ILE A 100 -7.51 23.48 -2.91
N GLU A 101 -6.76 24.58 -2.86
CA GLU A 101 -7.11 25.76 -2.07
C GLU A 101 -8.43 26.39 -2.54
N LYS A 102 -8.62 26.50 -3.86
CA LYS A 102 -9.79 27.13 -4.46
C LYS A 102 -11.05 26.27 -4.36
N VAL A 103 -10.94 24.98 -4.65
CA VAL A 103 -12.07 24.05 -4.80
C VAL A 103 -12.38 23.32 -3.50
N LYS A 104 -11.36 23.11 -2.65
CA LYS A 104 -11.44 22.35 -1.40
C LYS A 104 -12.02 20.93 -1.57
N PRO A 105 -11.52 20.16 -2.57
CA PRO A 105 -11.98 18.80 -2.77
C PRO A 105 -11.53 17.89 -1.63
N ALA A 106 -12.13 16.72 -1.51
CA ALA A 106 -11.54 15.62 -0.76
C ALA A 106 -10.33 15.08 -1.55
N VAL A 107 -9.14 15.11 -0.94
CA VAL A 107 -7.89 14.70 -1.61
C VAL A 107 -7.52 13.29 -1.20
N LEU A 108 -7.44 12.38 -2.16
CA LEU A 108 -7.05 10.99 -1.95
C LEU A 108 -5.69 10.73 -2.60
N PHE A 109 -4.69 10.36 -1.79
CA PHE A 109 -3.41 9.93 -2.33
C PHE A 109 -3.45 8.44 -2.69
N LEU A 110 -2.89 8.08 -3.84
CA LEU A 110 -2.61 6.68 -4.19
C LEU A 110 -1.19 6.35 -3.75
N ASN A 111 -1.06 5.57 -2.70
CA ASN A 111 0.17 5.32 -1.96
C ASN A 111 0.77 6.61 -1.36
N ILE A 112 1.96 6.53 -0.79
CA ILE A 112 2.64 7.69 -0.21
C ILE A 112 3.00 8.70 -1.30
N ASN A 113 2.65 9.95 -1.07
CA ASN A 113 2.99 11.06 -1.96
C ASN A 113 4.14 11.87 -1.34
N TYR A 114 5.29 11.91 -2.02
CA TYR A 114 6.49 12.62 -1.56
C TYR A 114 6.59 14.06 -2.08
N TYR A 115 5.64 14.51 -2.89
CA TYR A 115 5.70 15.81 -3.54
C TYR A 115 4.75 16.84 -2.92
N LEU A 116 3.67 16.37 -2.31
CA LEU A 116 2.66 17.20 -1.69
C LEU A 116 2.68 16.99 -0.15
N PRO A 117 2.30 17.99 0.63
CA PRO A 117 2.23 17.86 2.09
C PRO A 117 1.10 16.90 2.49
N ASN A 118 1.37 16.01 3.46
CA ASN A 118 0.37 15.05 3.96
C ASN A 118 -0.86 15.74 4.56
N SER A 119 -0.70 16.95 5.08
CA SER A 119 -1.78 17.71 5.71
C SER A 119 -2.95 18.11 4.79
N ILE A 120 -2.77 18.00 3.47
CA ILE A 120 -3.86 18.27 2.52
C ILE A 120 -4.67 17.01 2.19
N ALA A 121 -4.17 15.82 2.53
CA ALA A 121 -4.84 14.59 2.20
C ALA A 121 -6.00 14.29 3.17
N THR A 122 -7.11 13.87 2.60
CA THR A 122 -8.26 13.32 3.35
C THR A 122 -7.99 11.87 3.75
N ALA A 123 -7.35 11.11 2.86
CA ALA A 123 -6.92 9.73 3.12
C ALA A 123 -5.87 9.28 2.09
N THR A 124 -5.17 8.18 2.41
CA THR A 124 -4.28 7.49 1.47
C THR A 124 -4.84 6.12 1.13
N ILE A 125 -4.96 5.82 -0.16
CA ILE A 125 -5.42 4.52 -0.67
C ILE A 125 -4.22 3.63 -0.91
N VAL A 126 -4.25 2.43 -0.33
CA VAL A 126 -3.22 1.40 -0.49
C VAL A 126 -3.90 0.10 -0.88
N SER A 127 -3.67 -0.38 -2.09
CA SER A 127 -4.33 -1.59 -2.60
C SER A 127 -3.42 -2.82 -2.63
N HIS A 128 -2.12 -2.64 -2.44
CA HIS A 128 -1.13 -3.70 -2.60
C HIS A 128 -0.49 -4.06 -1.26
N GLU A 129 -0.55 -5.34 -0.88
CA GLU A 129 -0.02 -5.86 0.39
C GLU A 129 1.46 -5.51 0.60
N THR A 130 2.27 -5.59 -0.44
CA THR A 130 3.69 -5.22 -0.38
C THR A 130 3.87 -3.78 0.08
N ARG A 131 3.05 -2.85 -0.44
CA ARG A 131 3.10 -1.44 0.00
C ARG A 131 2.66 -1.29 1.45
N ALA A 132 1.60 -2.00 1.84
CA ALA A 132 1.13 -1.98 3.22
C ALA A 132 2.21 -2.43 4.20
N LEU A 133 3.03 -3.42 3.81
CA LEU A 133 4.12 -3.93 4.64
C LEU A 133 5.32 -2.97 4.67
N PHE A 134 5.83 -2.57 3.50
CA PHE A 134 7.10 -1.84 3.43
C PHE A 134 6.98 -0.37 3.83
N ASP A 135 5.84 0.23 3.56
CA ASP A 135 5.59 1.64 3.89
C ASP A 135 4.90 1.79 5.28
N ALA A 136 4.77 0.73 6.08
CA ALA A 136 4.05 0.75 7.35
C ALA A 136 4.57 1.82 8.33
N GLN A 137 5.87 2.08 8.34
CA GLN A 137 6.47 3.11 9.19
C GLN A 137 6.11 4.51 8.71
N GLU A 138 6.13 4.75 7.41
CA GLU A 138 5.76 6.03 6.81
C GLU A 138 4.28 6.33 7.02
N TYR A 139 3.42 5.31 6.98
CA TYR A 139 1.98 5.48 7.23
C TYR A 139 1.69 6.03 8.62
N ARG A 140 2.51 5.71 9.64
CA ARG A 140 2.36 6.26 10.99
C ARG A 140 2.53 7.77 11.05
N ASN A 141 3.22 8.36 10.08
CA ASN A 141 3.52 9.78 10.00
C ASN A 141 2.55 10.57 9.12
N LEU A 142 1.52 9.92 8.54
CA LEU A 142 0.63 10.60 7.59
C LEU A 142 -0.33 11.58 8.28
N GLY A 143 -0.84 11.24 9.47
CA GLY A 143 -1.80 12.07 10.20
C GLY A 143 -3.22 12.05 9.63
N HIS A 144 -3.54 11.09 8.75
CA HIS A 144 -4.86 10.86 8.17
C HIS A 144 -5.10 9.36 7.92
N PRO A 145 -6.35 8.91 7.76
CA PRO A 145 -6.68 7.50 7.60
C PRO A 145 -6.09 6.86 6.33
N ILE A 146 -5.95 5.53 6.40
CA ILE A 146 -5.53 4.70 5.26
C ILE A 146 -6.71 3.85 4.81
N ILE A 147 -7.02 3.89 3.53
CA ILE A 147 -8.03 3.07 2.89
C ILE A 147 -7.35 1.84 2.30
N LEU A 148 -7.63 0.67 2.83
CA LEU A 148 -7.06 -0.59 2.33
C LEU A 148 -7.99 -1.77 2.65
N PRO A 149 -7.90 -2.90 1.90
CA PRO A 149 -8.73 -4.08 2.14
C PRO A 149 -8.14 -4.92 3.28
N LEU A 150 -8.15 -4.38 4.53
CA LEU A 150 -7.52 -5.00 5.70
C LEU A 150 -8.01 -6.43 5.94
N SER A 151 -9.30 -6.69 5.72
CA SER A 151 -9.90 -8.03 5.88
C SER A 151 -9.25 -9.07 4.97
N ARG A 152 -8.65 -8.66 3.86
CA ARG A 152 -7.96 -9.53 2.88
C ARG A 152 -6.47 -9.68 3.14
N ILE A 153 -5.89 -8.78 3.88
CA ILE A 153 -4.44 -8.75 4.13
C ILE A 153 -4.07 -9.83 5.15
N GLY A 154 -2.92 -10.46 4.96
CA GLY A 154 -2.40 -11.49 5.87
C GLY A 154 -2.16 -10.96 7.29
N VAL A 155 -2.30 -11.84 8.29
CA VAL A 155 -2.22 -11.50 9.73
C VAL A 155 -0.97 -10.71 10.07
N LEU A 156 0.17 -11.08 9.49
CA LEU A 156 1.46 -10.44 9.76
C LEU A 156 1.50 -8.96 9.36
N ILE A 157 0.85 -8.63 8.24
CA ILE A 157 0.76 -7.25 7.77
C ILE A 157 -0.22 -6.48 8.64
N LYS A 158 -1.32 -7.12 9.06
CA LYS A 158 -2.26 -6.54 10.04
C LYS A 158 -1.57 -6.10 11.31
N ASP A 159 -0.67 -6.93 11.85
CA ASP A 159 0.08 -6.62 13.06
C ASP A 159 0.97 -5.37 12.90
N GLN A 160 1.53 -5.15 11.72
CA GLN A 160 2.30 -3.95 11.41
C GLN A 160 1.45 -2.68 11.31
N LEU A 161 0.16 -2.82 11.05
CA LEU A 161 -0.77 -1.73 10.80
C LEU A 161 -1.75 -1.47 11.98
N LYS A 162 -1.67 -2.25 13.07
CA LYS A 162 -2.65 -2.29 14.16
C LYS A 162 -2.91 -0.93 14.84
N ASP A 163 -1.90 -0.04 14.84
CA ASP A 163 -1.97 1.26 15.50
C ASP A 163 -2.40 2.40 14.53
N LEU A 164 -2.79 2.04 13.30
CA LEU A 164 -3.20 3.01 12.28
C LEU A 164 -4.72 3.08 12.17
N GLU A 165 -5.22 4.26 11.83
CA GLU A 165 -6.62 4.42 11.46
C GLU A 165 -6.84 3.87 10.06
N ILE A 166 -7.53 2.71 9.98
CA ILE A 166 -7.76 1.98 8.73
C ILE A 166 -9.23 1.98 8.38
N LEU A 167 -9.52 2.43 7.17
CA LEU A 167 -10.81 2.33 6.52
C LEU A 167 -10.81 1.07 5.66
N ASP A 168 -11.32 -0.02 6.22
CA ASP A 168 -11.33 -1.35 5.58
C ASP A 168 -12.53 -1.50 4.65
N TYR A 169 -12.30 -1.35 3.35
CA TYR A 169 -13.38 -1.50 2.36
C TYR A 169 -13.67 -2.97 1.99
N GLY A 170 -12.90 -3.93 2.53
CA GLY A 170 -12.97 -5.32 2.08
C GLY A 170 -12.56 -5.47 0.61
N LEU A 171 -12.88 -6.59 0.03
CA LEU A 171 -12.77 -6.80 -1.42
C LEU A 171 -13.88 -7.74 -1.87
N THR A 172 -14.88 -7.19 -2.51
CA THR A 172 -15.94 -7.93 -3.18
C THR A 172 -15.59 -8.03 -4.66
N LEU A 173 -15.44 -9.23 -5.19
CA LEU A 173 -15.19 -9.51 -6.60
C LEU A 173 -16.48 -9.95 -7.26
#